data_9204d49caaae69c055730068d059376c
#
_entry.id   9204d49caaae69c055730068d059376c
#
_cell.length_a   1.000
_cell.length_b   1.000
_cell.length_c   1.000
_cell.angle_alpha   90.00
_cell.angle_beta   90.00
_cell.angle_gamma   90.00
#
_symmetry.space_group_name_H-M   'P 1'
#
loop_
_entity.id
_entity.type
_entity.pdbx_description
1 polymer ?
#
loop_
_entity_poly.entity_id
_entity_poly.type
_entity_poly.pdbx_seq_one_letter_code
_entity_poly.pdbx_strand_id
1 'polypeptide(L)'
;MRDALTVFHPMSNPRTASSKLIADADIDSVTALTQAFRATYRRELQQRSDGPSAEACLWAAAHASRELLAERWIRTQAQDRANTTARRVHYLSMEFLMGRALGNAVAALGLEDELRAALEAAGQSLPDVLEREADAALGNGGLGRLAACFLDSFATLGLPSFGYGVRYQYGMFAQQIAGGRQGETPDDWLKRGNPWEIHRPELHYFVSFGGRVE
;
A
#
# COMPACT_ATOMS: atom_id res chain seq x y z
N MET A 1 15.26 19.77 -5.51
CA MET A 1 14.89 18.36 -5.38
C MET A 1 14.45 18.16 -3.94
N ARG A 2 13.16 17.94 -3.72
CA ARG A 2 12.62 17.76 -2.36
C ARG A 2 12.29 16.28 -2.20
N ASP A 3 13.29 15.49 -1.82
CA ASP A 3 13.06 14.12 -1.43
C ASP A 3 12.42 14.11 -0.04
N ALA A 4 11.21 13.61 0.07
CA ALA A 4 10.49 13.52 1.33
C ALA A 4 10.82 12.20 2.03
N LEU A 5 11.09 12.27 3.33
CA LEU A 5 11.22 11.06 4.14
C LEU A 5 9.85 10.37 4.22
N THR A 6 9.80 9.11 3.78
CA THR A 6 8.58 8.31 3.84
C THR A 6 8.63 7.36 5.03
N VAL A 7 7.56 7.36 5.81
CA VAL A 7 7.39 6.43 6.93
C VAL A 7 6.44 5.32 6.48
N PHE A 8 6.95 4.10 6.44
CA PHE A 8 6.13 2.91 6.20
C PHE A 8 5.71 2.31 7.54
N HIS A 9 4.42 2.28 7.78
CA HIS A 9 3.87 1.54 8.91
C HIS A 9 3.32 0.22 8.39
N PRO A 10 3.84 -0.94 8.84
CA PRO A 10 3.28 -2.22 8.42
C PRO A 10 1.84 -2.31 8.92
N MET A 11 0.93 -2.56 8.00
CA MET A 11 -0.43 -2.91 8.33
C MET A 11 -0.40 -4.35 8.82
N SER A 12 -0.85 -4.63 10.04
CA SER A 12 -0.84 -5.97 10.61
C SER A 12 -1.42 -6.98 9.62
N ASN A 13 -0.62 -8.01 9.29
CA ASN A 13 -1.06 -9.05 8.36
C ASN A 13 -2.10 -9.94 9.09
N PRO A 14 -3.34 -9.98 8.62
CA PRO A 14 -4.39 -10.74 9.27
C PRO A 14 -4.28 -12.25 9.05
N ARG A 15 -3.30 -12.77 8.28
CA ARG A 15 -3.27 -14.20 7.94
C ARG A 15 -3.02 -15.13 9.11
N THR A 16 -2.28 -14.75 10.15
CA THR A 16 -2.09 -15.58 11.35
C THR A 16 -3.15 -15.31 12.44
N ALA A 17 -3.68 -14.10 12.49
CA ALA A 17 -4.87 -13.80 13.27
C ALA A 17 -6.15 -14.16 12.50
N SER A 18 -6.13 -14.19 11.16
CA SER A 18 -7.28 -14.35 10.29
C SER A 18 -7.79 -15.78 10.22
N SER A 19 -6.95 -16.85 10.35
CA SER A 19 -7.51 -18.20 10.41
C SER A 19 -8.32 -18.45 11.70
N LYS A 20 -7.97 -17.74 12.78
CA LYS A 20 -8.75 -17.76 14.02
C LYS A 20 -9.86 -16.70 14.04
N LEU A 21 -9.59 -15.51 13.51
CA LEU A 21 -10.57 -14.41 13.42
C LEU A 21 -11.62 -14.61 12.33
N ILE A 22 -11.30 -15.34 11.25
CA ILE A 22 -12.30 -15.72 10.22
C ILE A 22 -13.15 -16.90 10.71
N ALA A 23 -12.63 -17.78 11.56
CA ALA A 23 -13.42 -18.84 12.19
C ALA A 23 -14.41 -18.29 13.24
N ASP A 24 -14.07 -17.15 13.88
CA ASP A 24 -14.90 -16.47 14.89
C ASP A 24 -15.53 -15.16 14.37
N ALA A 25 -15.27 -14.76 13.12
CA ALA A 25 -15.93 -13.61 12.52
C ALA A 25 -17.39 -13.96 12.27
N ASP A 26 -18.26 -13.35 13.03
CA ASP A 26 -19.69 -13.37 12.84
C ASP A 26 -20.01 -13.09 11.36
N ILE A 27 -20.85 -13.92 10.73
CA ILE A 27 -21.28 -13.78 9.33
C ILE A 27 -21.77 -12.36 9.05
N ASP A 28 -22.37 -11.72 10.05
CA ASP A 28 -22.82 -10.32 9.99
C ASP A 28 -21.66 -9.33 9.79
N SER A 29 -20.48 -9.60 10.38
CA SER A 29 -19.31 -8.71 10.23
C SER A 29 -18.68 -8.80 8.83
N VAL A 30 -18.65 -9.98 8.22
CA VAL A 30 -18.20 -10.17 6.84
C VAL A 30 -19.14 -9.51 5.86
N THR A 31 -20.44 -9.65 6.07
CA THR A 31 -21.47 -9.01 5.25
C THR A 31 -21.37 -7.49 5.32
N ALA A 32 -21.17 -6.92 6.52
CA ALA A 32 -21.01 -5.49 6.71
C ALA A 32 -19.75 -4.96 5.99
N LEU A 33 -18.62 -5.70 6.09
CA LEU A 33 -17.38 -5.35 5.41
C LEU A 33 -17.55 -5.32 3.88
N THR A 34 -18.18 -6.35 3.34
CA THR A 34 -18.49 -6.46 1.91
C THR A 34 -19.42 -5.33 1.44
N GLN A 35 -20.44 -5.00 2.20
CA GLN A 35 -21.33 -3.89 1.88
C GLN A 35 -20.61 -2.53 1.91
N ALA A 36 -19.77 -2.28 2.91
CA ALA A 36 -18.96 -1.06 2.99
C ALA A 36 -18.01 -0.93 1.79
N PHE A 37 -17.33 -2.02 1.42
CA PHE A 37 -16.48 -2.06 0.24
C PHE A 37 -17.27 -1.71 -1.03
N ARG A 38 -18.39 -2.38 -1.28
CA ARG A 38 -19.26 -2.14 -2.44
C ARG A 38 -19.74 -0.69 -2.51
N ALA A 39 -20.13 -0.12 -1.38
CA ALA A 39 -20.62 1.26 -1.33
C ALA A 39 -19.53 2.25 -1.72
N THR A 40 -18.33 2.14 -1.12
CA THR A 40 -17.20 3.00 -1.42
C THR A 40 -16.72 2.81 -2.86
N TYR A 41 -16.57 1.57 -3.33
CA TYR A 41 -16.18 1.27 -4.71
C TYR A 41 -17.10 1.93 -5.74
N ARG A 42 -18.43 1.80 -5.55
CA ARG A 42 -19.41 2.43 -6.46
C ARG A 42 -19.33 3.94 -6.43
N ARG A 43 -19.22 4.54 -5.25
CA ARG A 43 -19.08 5.99 -5.09
C ARG A 43 -17.85 6.51 -5.83
N GLU A 44 -16.69 5.89 -5.61
CA GLU A 44 -15.43 6.27 -6.25
C GLU A 44 -15.49 6.13 -7.77
N LEU A 45 -16.09 5.04 -8.26
CA LEU A 45 -16.24 4.81 -9.69
C LEU A 45 -17.17 5.84 -10.35
N GLN A 46 -18.25 6.23 -9.69
CA GLN A 46 -19.20 7.24 -10.19
C GLN A 46 -18.61 8.66 -10.26
N GLN A 47 -17.60 8.95 -9.45
CA GLN A 47 -16.94 10.27 -9.47
C GLN A 47 -15.97 10.44 -10.66
N ARG A 48 -15.69 9.37 -11.39
CA ARG A 48 -14.76 9.39 -12.51
C ARG A 48 -15.50 9.60 -13.84
N SER A 49 -15.01 10.56 -14.61
CA SER A 49 -15.63 10.96 -15.88
C SER A 49 -15.34 10.01 -17.04
N ASP A 50 -14.33 9.15 -16.91
CA ASP A 50 -13.83 8.24 -17.94
C ASP A 50 -14.56 6.88 -17.97
N GLY A 51 -15.61 6.74 -17.17
CA GLY A 51 -16.38 5.49 -17.06
C GLY A 51 -15.61 4.37 -16.34
N PRO A 52 -16.07 3.11 -16.44
CA PRO A 52 -15.48 1.97 -15.73
C PRO A 52 -14.24 1.41 -16.44
N SER A 53 -13.28 2.25 -16.79
CA SER A 53 -11.98 1.80 -17.31
C SER A 53 -11.20 1.00 -16.25
N ALA A 54 -10.24 0.17 -16.69
CA ALA A 54 -9.40 -0.61 -15.76
C ALA A 54 -8.69 0.30 -14.74
N GLU A 55 -8.29 1.50 -15.16
CA GLU A 55 -7.67 2.48 -14.28
C GLU A 55 -8.66 3.08 -13.28
N ALA A 56 -9.86 3.45 -13.72
CA ALA A 56 -10.91 3.92 -12.82
C ALA A 56 -11.29 2.86 -11.79
N CYS A 57 -11.37 1.60 -12.21
CA CYS A 57 -11.63 0.46 -11.33
C CYS A 57 -10.49 0.23 -10.32
N LEU A 58 -9.22 0.37 -10.76
CA LEU A 58 -8.06 0.30 -9.85
C LEU A 58 -8.18 1.33 -8.71
N TRP A 59 -8.41 2.60 -9.08
CA TRP A 59 -8.51 3.67 -8.09
C TRP A 59 -9.68 3.48 -7.15
N ALA A 60 -10.84 3.09 -7.67
CA ALA A 60 -12.02 2.82 -6.86
C ALA A 60 -11.79 1.66 -5.86
N ALA A 61 -11.17 0.58 -6.33
CA ALA A 61 -10.83 -0.58 -5.49
C ALA A 61 -9.77 -0.22 -4.43
N ALA A 62 -8.74 0.54 -4.81
CA ALA A 62 -7.69 0.96 -3.89
C ALA A 62 -8.23 1.88 -2.79
N HIS A 63 -9.07 2.86 -3.14
CA HIS A 63 -9.69 3.74 -2.15
C HIS A 63 -10.64 2.99 -1.22
N ALA A 64 -11.48 2.09 -1.75
CA ALA A 64 -12.37 1.26 -0.94
C ALA A 64 -11.59 0.37 0.05
N SER A 65 -10.52 -0.28 -0.43
CA SER A 65 -9.65 -1.10 0.41
C SER A 65 -8.94 -0.26 1.47
N ARG A 66 -8.41 0.92 1.10
CA ARG A 66 -7.71 1.82 2.02
C ARG A 66 -8.62 2.34 3.12
N GLU A 67 -9.88 2.68 2.83
CA GLU A 67 -10.85 3.14 3.83
C GLU A 67 -11.05 2.07 4.91
N LEU A 68 -11.26 0.83 4.53
CA LEU A 68 -11.40 -0.30 5.45
C LEU A 68 -10.12 -0.61 6.24
N LEU A 69 -8.97 -0.54 5.58
CA LEU A 69 -7.69 -0.74 6.23
C LEU A 69 -7.35 0.38 7.21
N ALA A 70 -7.74 1.62 6.93
CA ALA A 70 -7.51 2.76 7.80
C ALA A 70 -8.20 2.60 9.17
N GLU A 71 -9.41 2.03 9.22
CA GLU A 71 -10.10 1.73 10.47
C GLU A 71 -9.32 0.71 11.33
N ARG A 72 -8.78 -0.33 10.70
CA ARG A 72 -7.94 -1.33 11.39
C ARG A 72 -6.64 -0.70 11.88
N TRP A 73 -6.02 0.13 11.04
CA TRP A 73 -4.79 0.84 11.38
C TRP A 73 -4.96 1.79 12.58
N ILE A 74 -6.04 2.56 12.62
CA ILE A 74 -6.36 3.45 13.75
C ILE A 74 -6.48 2.66 15.05
N ARG A 75 -7.16 1.51 15.02
CA ARG A 75 -7.27 0.61 16.19
C ARG A 75 -5.92 0.08 16.63
N THR A 76 -5.09 -0.41 15.71
CA THR A 76 -3.73 -0.87 16.01
C THR A 76 -2.89 0.23 16.63
N GLN A 77 -2.92 1.44 16.05
CA GLN A 77 -2.19 2.58 16.61
C GLN A 77 -2.65 2.97 18.03
N ALA A 78 -3.95 2.89 18.27
CA ALA A 78 -4.48 3.17 19.61
C ALA A 78 -3.97 2.14 20.63
N GLN A 79 -3.94 0.86 20.29
CA GLN A 79 -3.40 -0.21 21.12
C GLN A 79 -1.89 -0.04 21.37
N ASP A 80 -1.12 0.27 20.33
CA ASP A 80 0.33 0.50 20.44
C ASP A 80 0.67 1.70 21.31
N ARG A 81 -0.15 2.76 21.25
CA ARG A 81 0.02 3.94 22.12
C ARG A 81 -0.33 3.64 23.58
N ALA A 82 -1.35 2.83 23.80
CA ALA A 82 -1.75 2.43 25.16
C ALA A 82 -0.71 1.51 25.84
N ASN A 83 0.04 0.74 25.05
CA ASN A 83 1.09 -0.14 25.55
C ASN A 83 2.42 0.62 25.70
N THR A 84 2.61 1.30 26.85
CA THR A 84 3.80 2.12 27.11
C THR A 84 5.06 1.29 27.38
N THR A 85 4.94 -0.01 27.63
CA THR A 85 6.07 -0.93 27.90
C THR A 85 6.54 -1.67 26.66
N ALA A 86 5.77 -1.66 25.57
CA ALA A 86 6.14 -2.31 24.32
C ALA A 86 7.36 -1.63 23.68
N ARG A 87 8.31 -2.46 23.29
CA ARG A 87 9.43 -2.00 22.46
C ARG A 87 8.94 -1.78 21.04
N ARG A 88 9.33 -0.66 20.43
CA ARG A 88 9.05 -0.33 19.03
C ARG A 88 10.27 -0.59 18.17
N VAL A 89 10.04 -1.12 16.97
CA VAL A 89 11.08 -1.33 15.98
C VAL A 89 11.07 -0.15 15.01
N HIS A 90 12.22 0.48 14.80
CA HIS A 90 12.42 1.53 13.81
C HIS A 90 13.41 1.02 12.77
N TYR A 91 12.90 0.71 11.56
CA TYR A 91 13.70 0.18 10.48
C TYR A 91 14.02 1.28 9.48
N LEU A 92 15.29 1.66 9.39
CA LEU A 92 15.76 2.69 8.47
C LEU A 92 16.39 2.03 7.26
N SER A 93 15.93 2.37 6.07
CA SER A 93 16.51 1.92 4.81
C SER A 93 16.45 3.02 3.76
N MET A 94 17.50 3.13 2.95
CA MET A 94 17.49 3.99 1.77
C MET A 94 16.64 3.42 0.64
N GLU A 95 16.30 2.12 0.71
CA GLU A 95 15.54 1.41 -0.31
C GLU A 95 14.40 0.62 0.30
N PHE A 96 13.23 0.71 -0.33
CA PHE A 96 12.07 -0.15 -0.07
C PHE A 96 11.46 -0.61 -1.39
N LEU A 97 11.67 -1.86 -1.75
CA LEU A 97 11.08 -2.47 -2.93
C LEU A 97 9.74 -3.11 -2.56
N MET A 98 8.72 -2.27 -2.40
CA MET A 98 7.42 -2.68 -1.86
C MET A 98 6.59 -3.50 -2.85
N GLY A 99 6.63 -3.13 -4.12
CA GLY A 99 5.74 -3.71 -5.11
C GLY A 99 4.35 -3.06 -5.13
N ARG A 100 3.42 -3.73 -5.81
CA ARG A 100 2.00 -3.35 -5.91
C ARG A 100 1.27 -3.75 -4.63
N ALA A 101 0.33 -2.93 -4.20
CA ALA A 101 -0.31 -3.08 -2.89
C ALA A 101 -1.76 -3.57 -2.95
N LEU A 102 -2.52 -3.32 -4.05
CA LEU A 102 -3.95 -3.63 -4.11
C LEU A 102 -4.24 -5.12 -3.89
N GLY A 103 -3.52 -6.00 -4.58
CA GLY A 103 -3.74 -7.44 -4.43
C GLY A 103 -3.53 -7.92 -3.00
N ASN A 104 -2.46 -7.45 -2.35
CA ASN A 104 -2.20 -7.77 -0.94
C ASN A 104 -3.24 -7.15 0.01
N ALA A 105 -3.67 -5.92 -0.25
CA ALA A 105 -4.68 -5.24 0.56
C ALA A 105 -6.03 -5.98 0.52
N VAL A 106 -6.48 -6.37 -0.67
CA VAL A 106 -7.74 -7.09 -0.87
C VAL A 106 -7.68 -8.49 -0.25
N ALA A 107 -6.57 -9.22 -0.43
CA ALA A 107 -6.35 -10.52 0.20
C ALA A 107 -6.36 -10.42 1.74
N ALA A 108 -5.72 -9.39 2.30
CA ALA A 108 -5.70 -9.13 3.74
C ALA A 108 -7.08 -8.78 4.31
N LEU A 109 -7.97 -8.24 3.48
CA LEU A 109 -9.36 -7.96 3.84
C LEU A 109 -10.30 -9.16 3.64
N GLY A 110 -9.86 -10.20 2.89
CA GLY A 110 -10.70 -11.33 2.48
C GLY A 110 -11.76 -10.97 1.46
N LEU A 111 -11.48 -9.99 0.59
CA LEU A 111 -12.42 -9.42 -0.38
C LEU A 111 -12.04 -9.70 -1.85
N GLU A 112 -11.21 -10.72 -2.12
CA GLU A 112 -10.77 -11.04 -3.48
C GLU A 112 -11.92 -11.42 -4.40
N ASP A 113 -12.82 -12.28 -3.94
CA ASP A 113 -13.99 -12.72 -4.72
C ASP A 113 -14.97 -11.56 -4.92
N GLU A 114 -15.12 -10.70 -3.91
CA GLU A 114 -15.95 -9.51 -3.99
C GLU A 114 -15.44 -8.52 -5.02
N LEU A 115 -14.13 -8.24 -5.00
CA LEU A 115 -13.53 -7.36 -6.00
C LEU A 115 -13.66 -7.97 -7.39
N ARG A 116 -13.40 -9.26 -7.56
CA ARG A 116 -13.55 -9.95 -8.84
C ARG A 116 -14.96 -9.78 -9.40
N ALA A 117 -15.99 -10.06 -8.61
CA ALA A 117 -17.37 -9.91 -9.02
C ALA A 117 -17.74 -8.46 -9.37
N ALA A 118 -17.22 -7.49 -8.60
CA ALA A 118 -17.45 -6.07 -8.87
C ALA A 118 -16.79 -5.61 -10.17
N LEU A 119 -15.59 -6.12 -10.49
CA LEU A 119 -14.89 -5.82 -11.74
C LEU A 119 -15.57 -6.46 -12.95
N GLU A 120 -15.99 -7.73 -12.85
CA GLU A 120 -16.73 -8.43 -13.91
C GLU A 120 -18.04 -7.69 -14.24
N ALA A 121 -18.75 -7.19 -13.23
CA ALA A 121 -19.94 -6.36 -13.43
C ALA A 121 -19.65 -5.02 -14.14
N ALA A 122 -18.42 -4.53 -14.04
CA ALA A 122 -17.93 -3.35 -14.74
C ALA A 122 -17.28 -3.67 -16.11
N GLY A 123 -17.29 -4.93 -16.55
CA GLY A 123 -16.67 -5.39 -17.79
C GLY A 123 -15.13 -5.42 -17.73
N GLN A 124 -14.54 -5.51 -16.55
CA GLN A 124 -13.10 -5.54 -16.35
C GLN A 124 -12.65 -6.88 -15.75
N SER A 125 -11.40 -7.26 -16.00
CA SER A 125 -10.80 -8.44 -15.35
C SER A 125 -9.89 -8.03 -14.19
N LEU A 126 -9.85 -8.83 -13.13
CA LEU A 126 -8.98 -8.56 -11.98
C LEU A 126 -7.49 -8.51 -12.36
N PRO A 127 -6.94 -9.43 -13.19
CA PRO A 127 -5.55 -9.33 -13.63
C PRO A 127 -5.24 -8.02 -14.36
N ASP A 128 -6.10 -7.59 -15.28
CA ASP A 128 -5.88 -6.37 -16.05
C ASP A 128 -5.90 -5.12 -15.17
N VAL A 129 -6.76 -5.10 -14.17
CA VAL A 129 -6.84 -4.00 -13.20
C VAL A 129 -5.59 -3.97 -12.33
N LEU A 130 -5.14 -5.11 -11.80
CA LEU A 130 -3.92 -5.19 -10.99
C LEU A 130 -2.66 -4.78 -11.78
N GLU A 131 -2.61 -5.07 -13.09
CA GLU A 131 -1.49 -4.65 -13.95
C GLU A 131 -1.42 -3.12 -14.16
N ARG A 132 -2.49 -2.38 -13.90
CA ARG A 132 -2.50 -0.92 -14.00
C ARG A 132 -1.90 -0.22 -12.78
N GLU A 133 -1.74 -0.94 -11.67
CA GLU A 133 -1.13 -0.37 -10.47
C GLU A 133 0.35 -0.10 -10.71
N ALA A 134 0.77 1.12 -10.44
CA ALA A 134 2.19 1.46 -10.47
C ALA A 134 2.94 0.73 -9.36
N ASP A 135 4.10 0.20 -9.69
CA ASP A 135 4.97 -0.47 -8.72
C ASP A 135 5.73 0.58 -7.91
N ALA A 136 5.62 0.54 -6.58
CA ALA A 136 6.46 1.34 -5.71
C ALA A 136 7.87 0.72 -5.62
N ALA A 137 8.60 0.78 -6.74
CA ALA A 137 9.94 0.23 -6.89
C ALA A 137 11.01 1.21 -6.37
N LEU A 138 10.96 1.51 -5.05
CA LEU A 138 11.88 2.44 -4.37
C LEU A 138 13.17 1.74 -3.92
N GLY A 139 13.67 0.82 -4.71
CA GLY A 139 14.87 0.03 -4.46
C GLY A 139 15.32 -0.72 -5.69
N ASN A 140 16.53 -1.23 -5.66
CA ASN A 140 17.20 -1.83 -6.83
C ASN A 140 17.35 -3.37 -6.73
N GLY A 141 17.24 -3.94 -5.54
CA GLY A 141 17.50 -5.38 -5.39
C GLY A 141 17.28 -5.88 -3.97
N GLY A 142 18.16 -6.78 -3.52
CA GLY A 142 18.02 -7.50 -2.26
C GLY A 142 17.90 -6.61 -1.02
N LEU A 143 18.58 -5.48 -0.97
CA LEU A 143 18.50 -4.52 0.14
C LEU A 143 17.07 -3.99 0.29
N GLY A 144 16.50 -3.46 -0.80
CA GLY A 144 15.14 -2.92 -0.81
C GLY A 144 14.08 -3.99 -0.60
N ARG A 145 14.25 -5.19 -1.16
CA ARG A 145 13.32 -6.29 -0.94
C ARG A 145 13.39 -6.84 0.48
N LEU A 146 14.58 -6.91 1.08
CA LEU A 146 14.74 -7.32 2.48
C LEU A 146 13.98 -6.36 3.41
N ALA A 147 14.08 -5.05 3.19
CA ALA A 147 13.33 -4.05 3.94
C ALA A 147 11.81 -4.28 3.85
N ALA A 148 11.29 -4.51 2.65
CA ALA A 148 9.87 -4.83 2.44
C ALA A 148 9.46 -6.13 3.16
N CYS A 149 10.25 -7.20 3.07
CA CYS A 149 9.98 -8.46 3.74
C CYS A 149 10.02 -8.34 5.27
N PHE A 150 10.90 -7.50 5.83
CA PHE A 150 10.92 -7.26 7.27
C PHE A 150 9.65 -6.55 7.75
N LEU A 151 9.12 -5.59 7.00
CA LEU A 151 7.85 -4.95 7.36
C LEU A 151 6.70 -5.97 7.40
N ASP A 152 6.63 -6.88 6.43
CA ASP A 152 5.66 -7.98 6.43
C ASP A 152 5.85 -8.92 7.64
N SER A 153 7.09 -9.24 7.97
CA SER A 153 7.41 -10.10 9.11
C SER A 153 7.04 -9.43 10.44
N PHE A 154 7.31 -8.14 10.60
CA PHE A 154 6.92 -7.40 11.79
C PHE A 154 5.40 -7.34 11.93
N ALA A 155 4.67 -7.13 10.84
CA ALA A 155 3.21 -7.17 10.84
C ALA A 155 2.68 -8.54 11.21
N THR A 156 3.26 -9.62 10.67
CA THR A 156 2.88 -11.01 10.96
C THR A 156 3.09 -11.36 12.43
N LEU A 157 4.17 -10.85 13.03
CA LEU A 157 4.50 -11.08 14.44
C LEU A 157 3.77 -10.11 15.40
N GLY A 158 2.99 -9.16 14.87
CA GLY A 158 2.30 -8.16 15.67
C GLY A 158 3.24 -7.20 16.39
N LEU A 159 4.44 -6.95 15.85
CA LEU A 159 5.41 -6.05 16.46
C LEU A 159 5.11 -4.60 16.08
N PRO A 160 4.99 -3.66 17.05
CA PRO A 160 4.87 -2.25 16.77
C PRO A 160 6.13 -1.75 16.02
N SER A 161 6.01 -1.45 14.74
CA SER A 161 7.16 -1.15 13.91
C SER A 161 6.89 -0.05 12.89
N PHE A 162 7.98 0.66 12.52
CA PHE A 162 7.96 1.76 11.57
C PHE A 162 9.13 1.59 10.60
N GLY A 163 8.87 1.68 9.29
CA GLY A 163 9.89 1.78 8.26
C GLY A 163 10.10 3.25 7.89
N TYR A 164 11.34 3.68 7.76
CA TYR A 164 11.73 5.02 7.32
C TYR A 164 12.56 4.91 6.06
N GLY A 165 12.15 5.59 5.00
CA GLY A 165 12.80 5.55 3.71
C GLY A 165 12.69 6.86 2.94
N VAL A 166 13.34 6.92 1.80
CA VAL A 166 13.27 8.06 0.88
C VAL A 166 12.18 7.81 -0.14
N ARG A 167 11.26 8.76 -0.28
CA ARG A 167 10.26 8.76 -1.34
C ARG A 167 10.87 9.34 -2.61
N TYR A 168 11.52 8.49 -3.39
CA TYR A 168 12.11 8.90 -4.66
C TYR A 168 11.03 9.35 -5.65
N GLN A 169 11.32 10.39 -6.41
CA GLN A 169 10.41 10.89 -7.45
C GLN A 169 10.21 9.87 -8.57
N TYR A 170 11.25 9.11 -8.88
CA TYR A 170 11.23 8.05 -9.88
C TYR A 170 11.50 6.72 -9.23
N GLY A 171 10.84 5.66 -9.71
CA GLY A 171 11.20 4.29 -9.36
C GLY A 171 12.57 3.90 -9.93
N MET A 172 12.90 2.61 -9.85
CA MET A 172 14.20 2.11 -10.30
C MET A 172 14.47 2.48 -11.77
N PHE A 173 13.68 1.98 -12.68
CA PHE A 173 13.56 2.37 -14.10
C PHE A 173 12.44 1.55 -14.77
N ALA A 174 11.87 2.06 -15.85
CA ALA A 174 10.97 1.31 -16.70
C ALA A 174 11.74 0.70 -17.88
N GLN A 175 11.58 -0.62 -18.07
CA GLN A 175 12.20 -1.31 -19.20
C GLN A 175 11.38 -1.10 -20.47
N GLN A 176 12.09 -0.86 -21.58
CA GLN A 176 11.52 -0.83 -22.92
C GLN A 176 12.33 -1.75 -23.82
N ILE A 177 11.63 -2.50 -24.69
CA ILE A 177 12.28 -3.30 -25.71
C ILE A 177 11.96 -2.66 -27.07
N ALA A 178 12.98 -2.11 -27.72
CA ALA A 178 12.87 -1.51 -29.03
C ALA A 178 13.94 -2.08 -29.97
N GLY A 179 13.53 -2.55 -31.16
CA GLY A 179 14.44 -3.13 -32.12
C GLY A 179 15.24 -4.35 -31.61
N GLY A 180 14.65 -5.15 -30.71
CA GLY A 180 15.30 -6.31 -30.12
C GLY A 180 16.35 -5.98 -29.04
N ARG A 181 16.42 -4.73 -28.61
CA ARG A 181 17.36 -4.25 -27.57
C ARG A 181 16.59 -3.72 -26.37
N GLN A 182 17.10 -3.98 -25.18
CA GLN A 182 16.62 -3.40 -23.95
C GLN A 182 17.05 -1.93 -23.88
N GLY A 183 16.09 -1.06 -23.56
CA GLY A 183 16.30 0.34 -23.18
C GLY A 183 15.71 0.61 -21.81
N GLU A 184 16.19 1.63 -21.14
CA GLU A 184 15.72 2.08 -19.82
C GLU A 184 15.17 3.50 -19.94
N THR A 185 14.05 3.74 -19.28
CA THR A 185 13.44 5.07 -19.17
C THR A 185 13.10 5.36 -17.72
N PRO A 186 13.04 6.66 -17.32
CA PRO A 186 12.60 7.01 -15.97
C PRO A 186 11.22 6.40 -15.66
N ASP A 187 11.10 5.74 -14.51
CA ASP A 187 9.84 5.21 -14.02
C ASP A 187 9.11 6.29 -13.21
N ASP A 188 8.23 7.03 -13.87
CA ASP A 188 7.40 8.08 -13.24
C ASP A 188 6.18 7.45 -12.55
N TRP A 189 6.42 6.66 -11.52
CA TRP A 189 5.41 5.90 -10.76
C TRP A 189 4.36 6.79 -10.09
N LEU A 190 4.67 8.07 -9.88
CA LEU A 190 3.79 9.05 -9.25
C LEU A 190 3.00 9.89 -10.25
N LYS A 191 3.20 9.70 -11.56
CA LYS A 191 2.55 10.49 -12.62
C LYS A 191 1.03 10.61 -12.45
N ARG A 192 0.40 9.57 -11.92
CA ARG A 192 -1.04 9.49 -11.68
C ARG A 192 -1.42 9.63 -10.22
N GLY A 193 -0.44 9.92 -9.35
CA GLY A 193 -0.60 9.88 -7.90
C GLY A 193 -0.45 8.47 -7.33
N ASN A 194 -0.63 8.34 -6.02
CA ASN A 194 -0.56 7.07 -5.33
C ASN A 194 -1.73 6.96 -4.33
N PRO A 195 -2.65 5.99 -4.47
CA PRO A 195 -3.80 5.86 -3.59
C PRO A 195 -3.43 5.44 -2.16
N TRP A 196 -2.21 4.93 -1.95
CA TRP A 196 -1.75 4.42 -0.66
C TRP A 196 -1.05 5.47 0.20
N GLU A 197 -0.84 6.66 -0.31
CA GLU A 197 -0.17 7.74 0.41
C GLU A 197 -1.15 8.56 1.25
N ILE A 198 -0.70 8.93 2.46
CA ILE A 198 -1.33 9.92 3.32
C ILE A 198 -0.31 11.05 3.53
N HIS A 199 -0.53 12.16 2.85
CA HIS A 199 0.35 13.31 2.96
C HIS A 199 0.16 14.01 4.32
N ARG A 200 1.28 14.24 5.03
CA ARG A 200 1.32 14.87 6.35
C ARG A 200 2.18 16.14 6.31
N PRO A 201 1.69 17.22 5.68
CA PRO A 201 2.49 18.44 5.48
C PRO A 201 2.83 19.17 6.78
N GLU A 202 2.14 18.86 7.87
CA GLU A 202 2.41 19.39 9.21
C GLU A 202 3.62 18.77 9.89
N LEU A 203 4.13 17.65 9.39
CA LEU A 203 5.32 16.98 9.91
C LEU A 203 6.54 17.37 9.07
N HIS A 204 7.31 18.31 9.58
CA HIS A 204 8.53 18.78 8.95
C HIS A 204 9.74 18.53 9.83
N TYR A 205 10.80 18.01 9.22
CA TYR A 205 12.10 17.85 9.85
C TYR A 205 13.16 18.56 9.02
N PHE A 206 13.93 19.43 9.63
CA PHE A 206 15.04 20.08 8.97
C PHE A 206 16.27 19.19 9.02
N VAL A 207 16.76 18.80 7.84
CA VAL A 207 18.01 18.05 7.70
C VAL A 207 19.05 18.95 7.07
N SER A 208 20.10 19.27 7.81
CA SER A 208 21.22 20.11 7.31
C SER A 208 22.28 19.22 6.65
N PHE A 209 22.73 19.65 5.48
CA PHE A 209 23.80 19.00 4.74
C PHE A 209 25.06 19.87 4.78
N GLY A 210 26.21 19.22 4.75
CA GLY A 210 27.48 19.87 4.99
C GLY A 210 27.64 20.16 6.49
N GLY A 211 28.72 20.67 6.87
CA GLY A 211 29.00 20.97 8.26
C GLY A 211 30.48 21.00 8.51
N ARG A 212 30.87 21.36 9.73
CA ARG A 212 32.23 21.34 10.17
C ARG A 212 32.33 20.37 11.34
N VAL A 213 33.23 19.44 11.26
CA VAL A 213 33.63 18.60 12.40
C VAL A 213 34.63 19.42 13.23
N GLU A 214 34.26 19.75 14.46
CA GLU A 214 35.15 20.40 15.43
C GLU A 214 35.71 19.38 16.41
#